data_b9e36cb02c3f9e1760e79e609ea537bb
#
_entry.id   b9e36cb02c3f9e1760e79e609ea537bb
#
_cell.length_a   1.000
_cell.length_b   1.000
_cell.length_c   1.000
_cell.angle_alpha   90.00
_cell.angle_beta   90.00
_cell.angle_gamma   90.00
#
_symmetry.space_group_name_H-M   'P 1'
#
loop_
_entity.id
_entity.type
_entity.pdbx_description
1 polymer ?
#
loop_
_entity_poly.entity_id
_entity_poly.type
_entity_poly.pdbx_seq_one_letter_code
_entity_poly.pdbx_strand_id
1 'polypeptide(L)'
;MKKYIAALLTALLLLCTALSAGAVGPALTTTEAYCIIDADTGLVLAQQNMNEELHPASITKVMTLGLACQKAQGNWDGVKLTVSHEDVYSLAGTDSSHIALREGEEVPLQDALYGTMIASANDGANLLAEYFGGGTIEGGVAAMNAQVQALGLEHTHFANPHGISGNDHYTSCYDMAQILRWALTQPGFETIFTRLEMYTMAPTNVQPVTRYFSQQDKMRLSYSRYYIPAIRGSKIGYTNIARYSYVCLAEQNGVRLICVTMQSEMKTDKYNDVRTLLDYAFARYTGYTDLPSQGLTGEVEVVGGGGTLGKVTVTDPGVRLLLADGVTAGDVSVSLELPERYVPVSYTHLRAHETTLHLV
;
A
#
# COMPACT_ATOMS: atom_id res chain seq x y z
N MET A 1 -5.49 -23.26 28.25
CA MET A 1 -4.38 -22.75 27.43
C MET A 1 -4.16 -23.50 26.12
N LYS A 2 -4.18 -24.85 26.05
CA LYS A 2 -3.95 -25.58 24.76
C LYS A 2 -5.01 -25.34 23.64
N LYS A 3 -6.24 -24.94 23.98
CA LYS A 3 -7.32 -24.70 22.99
C LYS A 3 -7.27 -23.32 22.32
N TYR A 4 -6.54 -22.36 22.88
CA TYR A 4 -6.42 -21.00 22.32
C TYR A 4 -5.21 -20.84 21.39
N ILE A 5 -4.24 -21.76 21.42
CA ILE A 5 -3.07 -21.76 20.54
C ILE A 5 -3.45 -22.23 19.13
N ALA A 6 -4.43 -23.11 18.97
CA ALA A 6 -4.87 -23.61 17.66
C ALA A 6 -5.69 -22.59 16.85
N ALA A 7 -6.37 -21.65 17.50
CA ALA A 7 -7.17 -20.62 16.81
C ALA A 7 -6.36 -19.40 16.34
N LEU A 8 -5.11 -19.25 16.79
CA LEU A 8 -4.24 -18.13 16.44
C LEU A 8 -3.34 -18.40 15.22
N LEU A 9 -3.29 -19.64 14.73
CA LEU A 9 -2.42 -20.07 13.63
C LEU A 9 -3.06 -19.94 12.22
N THR A 10 -4.29 -19.46 12.12
CA THR A 10 -5.02 -19.36 10.83
C THR A 10 -4.80 -18.06 10.06
N ALA A 11 -3.98 -17.13 10.53
CA ALA A 11 -3.58 -15.95 9.76
C ALA A 11 -2.18 -16.13 9.16
N LEU A 12 -2.02 -17.18 8.34
CA LEU A 12 -0.82 -17.39 7.53
C LEU A 12 -0.84 -16.43 6.36
N LEU A 13 -0.09 -15.32 6.41
CA LEU A 13 0.16 -14.50 5.24
C LEU A 13 1.18 -15.24 4.36
N LEU A 14 0.68 -15.81 3.25
CA LEU A 14 1.50 -16.34 2.17
C LEU A 14 2.22 -15.16 1.48
N LEU A 15 3.51 -15.00 1.71
CA LEU A 15 4.36 -14.16 0.89
C LEU A 15 4.92 -15.03 -0.23
N CYS A 16 4.32 -14.95 -1.42
CA CYS A 16 4.84 -15.60 -2.61
C CYS A 16 5.96 -14.74 -3.18
N THR A 17 7.21 -15.07 -2.92
CA THR A 17 8.33 -14.58 -3.74
C THR A 17 8.50 -15.52 -4.94
N ALA A 18 7.56 -15.53 -5.86
CA ALA A 18 7.81 -16.09 -7.18
C ALA A 18 8.68 -15.10 -7.94
N LEU A 19 9.99 -15.30 -7.94
CA LEU A 19 10.85 -14.81 -9.00
C LEU A 19 10.43 -15.58 -10.28
N SER A 20 9.32 -15.14 -10.89
CA SER A 20 8.93 -15.67 -12.19
C SER A 20 9.91 -15.14 -13.23
N ALA A 21 10.74 -16.02 -13.78
CA ALA A 21 11.55 -15.76 -14.97
C ALA A 21 10.70 -15.41 -16.22
N GLY A 22 9.44 -14.99 -16.06
CA GLY A 22 8.46 -14.74 -17.10
C GLY A 22 7.54 -13.54 -16.91
N ALA A 23 7.66 -12.74 -15.84
CA ALA A 23 6.79 -11.59 -15.60
C ALA A 23 7.22 -10.31 -16.39
N VAL A 24 7.81 -10.49 -17.58
CA VAL A 24 8.09 -9.37 -18.47
C VAL A 24 6.77 -8.93 -19.10
N GLY A 25 6.29 -7.78 -18.70
CA GLY A 25 5.08 -7.18 -19.25
C GLY A 25 5.36 -6.35 -20.49
N PRO A 26 4.39 -5.56 -20.96
CA PRO A 26 4.57 -4.71 -22.13
C PRO A 26 5.66 -3.68 -21.89
N ALA A 27 6.53 -3.47 -22.88
CA ALA A 27 7.49 -2.37 -22.85
C ALA A 27 6.74 -1.04 -22.97
N LEU A 28 7.05 -0.10 -22.07
CA LEU A 28 6.51 1.25 -22.06
C LEU A 28 7.53 2.24 -22.65
N THR A 29 7.03 3.34 -23.22
CA THR A 29 7.88 4.26 -23.97
C THR A 29 8.57 5.28 -23.09
N THR A 30 7.91 5.72 -22.02
CA THR A 30 8.36 6.87 -21.22
C THR A 30 8.30 6.63 -19.71
N THR A 31 7.63 5.59 -19.26
CA THR A 31 7.60 5.20 -17.84
C THR A 31 8.82 4.35 -17.53
N GLU A 32 9.66 4.80 -16.59
CA GLU A 32 10.90 4.14 -16.23
C GLU A 32 10.69 2.79 -15.57
N ALA A 33 9.78 2.75 -14.58
CA ALA A 33 9.51 1.57 -13.81
C ALA A 33 8.01 1.31 -13.61
N TYR A 34 7.64 0.03 -13.57
CA TYR A 34 6.31 -0.38 -13.16
C TYR A 34 6.29 -1.76 -12.48
N CYS A 35 5.24 -1.98 -11.71
CA CYS A 35 4.94 -3.29 -11.12
C CYS A 35 3.43 -3.49 -11.07
N ILE A 36 2.97 -4.66 -11.51
CA ILE A 36 1.59 -5.13 -11.30
C ILE A 36 1.65 -6.37 -10.43
N ILE A 37 0.90 -6.34 -9.34
CA ILE A 37 0.74 -7.51 -8.47
C ILE A 37 -0.74 -7.89 -8.35
N ASP A 38 -0.98 -9.15 -8.06
CA ASP A 38 -2.25 -9.59 -7.50
C ASP A 38 -2.42 -9.00 -6.10
N ALA A 39 -3.52 -8.29 -5.87
CA ALA A 39 -3.75 -7.57 -4.60
C ALA A 39 -3.94 -8.53 -3.41
N ASP A 40 -4.44 -9.74 -3.65
CA ASP A 40 -4.73 -10.71 -2.59
C ASP A 40 -3.46 -11.48 -2.18
N THR A 41 -2.70 -11.99 -3.13
CA THR A 41 -1.52 -12.82 -2.86
C THR A 41 -0.19 -12.06 -2.85
N GLY A 42 -0.11 -10.93 -3.56
CA GLY A 42 1.14 -10.19 -3.77
C GLY A 42 2.01 -10.74 -4.90
N LEU A 43 1.51 -11.73 -5.65
CA LEU A 43 2.22 -12.31 -6.79
C LEU A 43 2.46 -11.25 -7.86
N VAL A 44 3.72 -11.14 -8.33
CA VAL A 44 4.09 -10.24 -9.42
C VAL A 44 3.60 -10.81 -10.75
N LEU A 45 2.79 -10.05 -11.46
CA LEU A 45 2.16 -10.45 -12.73
C LEU A 45 2.86 -9.82 -13.94
N ALA A 46 3.38 -8.61 -13.78
CA ALA A 46 4.16 -7.92 -14.81
C ALA A 46 5.05 -6.86 -14.17
N GLN A 47 6.25 -6.64 -14.73
CA GLN A 47 7.19 -5.69 -14.17
C GLN A 47 8.20 -5.17 -15.20
N GLN A 48 8.72 -3.98 -14.94
CA GLN A 48 9.91 -3.38 -15.56
C GLN A 48 10.61 -2.55 -14.48
N ASN A 49 11.90 -2.79 -14.26
CA ASN A 49 12.71 -2.05 -13.28
C ASN A 49 12.04 -1.95 -11.88
N MET A 50 11.30 -2.99 -11.48
CA MET A 50 10.40 -2.92 -10.32
C MET A 50 11.08 -2.59 -9.00
N ASN A 51 12.37 -2.88 -8.86
CA ASN A 51 13.17 -2.63 -7.66
C ASN A 51 14.06 -1.37 -7.75
N GLU A 52 13.95 -0.59 -8.83
CA GLU A 52 14.70 0.65 -8.96
C GLU A 52 14.23 1.69 -7.95
N GLU A 53 15.18 2.31 -7.25
CA GLU A 53 14.91 3.34 -6.23
C GLU A 53 14.63 4.68 -6.91
N LEU A 54 13.39 5.10 -6.86
CA LEU A 54 12.88 6.30 -7.50
C LEU A 54 12.15 7.21 -6.51
N HIS A 55 12.08 8.50 -6.81
CA HIS A 55 11.32 9.43 -5.99
C HIS A 55 9.81 9.20 -6.14
N PRO A 56 9.07 8.93 -5.04
CA PRO A 56 7.66 8.59 -5.11
C PRO A 56 6.72 9.78 -5.37
N ALA A 57 7.10 11.00 -5.00
CA ALA A 57 6.18 12.10 -4.85
C ALA A 57 5.00 11.72 -3.92
N SER A 58 3.80 12.24 -4.17
CA SER A 58 2.65 12.07 -3.28
C SER A 58 2.07 10.66 -3.20
N ILE A 59 2.60 9.64 -3.90
CA ILE A 59 2.22 8.26 -3.62
C ILE A 59 2.73 7.80 -2.24
N THR A 60 3.74 8.47 -1.67
CA THR A 60 4.18 8.35 -0.26
C THR A 60 3.00 8.34 0.72
N LYS A 61 1.96 9.15 0.46
CA LYS A 61 0.80 9.29 1.34
C LYS A 61 -0.01 8.00 1.54
N VAL A 62 0.23 6.98 0.72
CA VAL A 62 -0.35 5.63 0.93
C VAL A 62 0.16 5.05 2.24
N MET A 63 1.47 5.15 2.52
CA MET A 63 2.06 4.72 3.80
C MET A 63 1.51 5.56 4.97
N THR A 64 1.49 6.87 4.82
CA THR A 64 0.98 7.81 5.85
C THR A 64 -0.47 7.51 6.24
N LEU A 65 -1.33 7.32 5.24
CA LEU A 65 -2.74 6.97 5.45
C LEU A 65 -2.90 5.57 6.03
N GLY A 66 -2.10 4.60 5.57
CA GLY A 66 -2.09 3.24 6.12
C GLY A 66 -1.80 3.22 7.61
N LEU A 67 -0.76 3.94 8.05
CA LEU A 67 -0.39 4.05 9.48
C LEU A 67 -1.44 4.82 10.30
N ALA A 68 -2.02 5.88 9.74
CA ALA A 68 -3.09 6.60 10.42
C ALA A 68 -4.34 5.72 10.61
N CYS A 69 -4.71 4.94 9.59
CA CYS A 69 -5.81 3.96 9.69
C CYS A 69 -5.47 2.81 10.65
N GLN A 70 -4.22 2.32 10.65
CA GLN A 70 -3.74 1.31 11.60
C GLN A 70 -3.90 1.80 13.03
N LYS A 71 -3.48 3.03 13.34
CA LYS A 71 -3.63 3.61 14.68
C LYS A 71 -5.10 3.85 15.06
N ALA A 72 -5.90 4.32 14.13
CA ALA A 72 -7.32 4.61 14.35
C ALA A 72 -8.17 3.36 14.54
N GLN A 73 -7.75 2.19 14.02
CA GLN A 73 -8.51 0.92 14.07
C GLN A 73 -9.98 1.06 13.61
N GLY A 74 -10.22 1.90 12.58
CA GLY A 74 -11.55 2.22 12.09
C GLY A 74 -12.38 3.15 13.00
N ASN A 75 -11.83 3.59 14.11
CA ASN A 75 -12.50 4.44 15.08
C ASN A 75 -11.98 5.89 14.99
N TRP A 76 -12.52 6.65 14.07
CA TRP A 76 -12.20 8.08 13.90
C TRP A 76 -13.28 9.05 14.38
N ASP A 77 -14.46 8.54 14.77
CA ASP A 77 -15.55 9.35 15.28
C ASP A 77 -15.14 10.04 16.59
N GLY A 78 -15.30 11.36 16.63
CA GLY A 78 -14.97 12.18 17.80
C GLY A 78 -13.49 12.43 18.05
N VAL A 79 -12.57 11.84 17.25
CA VAL A 79 -11.15 12.12 17.33
C VAL A 79 -10.86 13.43 16.61
N LYS A 80 -10.25 14.38 17.33
CA LYS A 80 -9.78 15.65 16.81
C LYS A 80 -8.28 15.76 16.98
N LEU A 81 -7.62 16.33 15.98
CA LEU A 81 -6.20 16.61 15.93
C LEU A 81 -6.02 18.13 15.99
N THR A 82 -5.07 18.61 16.78
CA THR A 82 -4.71 20.03 16.83
C THR A 82 -3.54 20.25 15.90
N VAL A 83 -3.69 21.14 14.93
CA VAL A 83 -2.64 21.48 13.98
C VAL A 83 -1.51 22.22 14.70
N SER A 84 -0.30 21.68 14.61
CA SER A 84 0.90 22.27 15.16
C SER A 84 1.46 23.37 14.25
N HIS A 85 2.42 24.14 14.78
CA HIS A 85 3.22 25.07 13.98
C HIS A 85 3.95 24.33 12.86
N GLU A 86 4.56 23.18 13.18
CA GLU A 86 5.40 22.40 12.26
C GLU A 86 4.59 21.81 11.11
N ASP A 87 3.33 21.39 11.33
CA ASP A 87 2.44 20.87 10.29
C ASP A 87 2.30 21.81 9.09
N VAL A 88 2.36 23.10 9.33
CA VAL A 88 2.10 24.14 8.33
C VAL A 88 3.40 24.83 7.89
N TYR A 89 4.22 25.26 8.84
CA TYR A 89 5.37 26.11 8.53
C TYR A 89 6.57 25.35 7.97
N SER A 90 6.69 24.04 8.21
CA SER A 90 7.67 23.18 7.54
C SER A 90 7.46 23.13 6.01
N LEU A 91 6.27 23.48 5.55
CA LEU A 91 5.91 23.53 4.14
C LEU A 91 6.06 24.93 3.53
N ALA A 92 6.45 25.93 4.30
CA ALA A 92 6.57 27.31 3.82
C ALA A 92 7.59 27.41 2.68
N GLY A 93 7.22 28.11 1.61
CA GLY A 93 8.06 28.25 0.42
C GLY A 93 8.05 27.05 -0.52
N THR A 94 7.30 25.98 -0.22
CA THR A 94 7.08 24.87 -1.14
C THR A 94 5.84 25.12 -1.99
N ASP A 95 5.91 24.76 -3.30
CA ASP A 95 4.75 24.75 -4.18
C ASP A 95 4.04 23.38 -4.04
N SER A 96 3.45 23.16 -2.89
CA SER A 96 2.86 21.85 -2.54
C SER A 96 1.35 21.92 -2.32
N SER A 97 0.66 20.81 -2.59
CA SER A 97 -0.78 20.69 -2.33
C SER A 97 -1.06 20.75 -0.83
N HIS A 98 -2.09 21.50 -0.43
CA HIS A 98 -2.53 21.65 0.95
C HIS A 98 -4.04 21.83 1.05
N ILE A 99 -4.63 21.65 2.21
CA ILE A 99 -6.03 21.97 2.53
C ILE A 99 -6.16 23.23 3.39
N ALA A 100 -5.10 24.04 3.38
CA ALA A 100 -4.99 25.33 4.07
C ALA A 100 -5.24 25.20 5.60
N LEU A 101 -4.65 24.21 6.24
CA LEU A 101 -4.66 24.11 7.70
C LEU A 101 -3.94 25.30 8.32
N ARG A 102 -4.32 25.64 9.55
CA ARG A 102 -3.72 26.74 10.32
C ARG A 102 -3.34 26.24 11.72
N GLU A 103 -2.24 26.76 12.25
CA GLU A 103 -1.83 26.49 13.62
C GLU A 103 -2.96 26.72 14.62
N GLY A 104 -3.14 25.77 15.54
CA GLY A 104 -4.22 25.78 16.54
C GLY A 104 -5.60 25.35 16.01
N GLU A 105 -5.70 24.95 14.75
CA GLU A 105 -6.94 24.44 14.18
C GLU A 105 -7.23 23.03 14.73
N GLU A 106 -8.45 22.82 15.22
CA GLU A 106 -8.94 21.49 15.60
C GLU A 106 -9.60 20.80 14.42
N VAL A 107 -8.92 19.80 13.87
CA VAL A 107 -9.34 19.06 12.67
C VAL A 107 -9.83 17.68 13.06
N PRO A 108 -11.08 17.29 12.72
CA PRO A 108 -11.51 15.91 12.83
C PRO A 108 -10.55 14.96 12.09
N LEU A 109 -10.18 13.84 12.70
CA LEU A 109 -9.29 12.85 12.09
C LEU A 109 -9.80 12.43 10.71
N GLN A 110 -11.11 12.23 10.56
CA GLN A 110 -11.73 11.92 9.28
C GLN A 110 -11.45 12.98 8.22
N ASP A 111 -11.50 14.27 8.56
CA ASP A 111 -11.24 15.37 7.62
C ASP A 111 -9.76 15.40 7.18
N ALA A 112 -8.84 15.13 8.13
CA ALA A 112 -7.42 15.00 7.83
C ALA A 112 -7.13 13.82 6.88
N LEU A 113 -7.76 12.67 7.09
CA LEU A 113 -7.63 11.48 6.24
C LEU A 113 -8.13 11.76 4.81
N TYR A 114 -9.34 12.26 4.66
CA TYR A 114 -9.90 12.55 3.34
C TYR A 114 -9.19 13.71 2.63
N GLY A 115 -8.80 14.76 3.35
CA GLY A 115 -8.03 15.87 2.81
C GLY A 115 -6.66 15.41 2.28
N THR A 116 -5.96 14.57 3.04
CA THR A 116 -4.66 14.01 2.63
C THR A 116 -4.81 13.10 1.40
N MET A 117 -5.86 12.30 1.33
CA MET A 117 -6.07 11.40 0.19
C MET A 117 -6.55 12.13 -1.05
N ILE A 118 -7.66 12.88 -0.96
CA ILE A 118 -8.36 13.44 -2.12
C ILE A 118 -7.67 14.69 -2.65
N ALA A 119 -7.33 15.64 -1.79
CA ALA A 119 -6.64 16.87 -2.15
C ALA A 119 -5.11 16.71 -2.21
N SER A 120 -4.59 15.53 -1.84
CA SER A 120 -3.15 15.29 -1.74
C SER A 120 -2.45 16.24 -0.74
N ALA A 121 -3.13 16.63 0.33
CA ALA A 121 -2.69 17.65 1.27
C ALA A 121 -1.41 17.26 2.00
N ASN A 122 -0.38 18.11 1.94
CA ASN A 122 0.88 17.91 2.64
C ASN A 122 0.77 18.30 4.11
N ASP A 123 0.05 19.39 4.40
CA ASP A 123 -0.29 19.81 5.77
C ASP A 123 -1.13 18.72 6.49
N GLY A 124 -2.08 18.12 5.80
CA GLY A 124 -2.81 16.97 6.32
C GLY A 124 -1.92 15.74 6.57
N ALA A 125 -0.93 15.49 5.69
CA ALA A 125 0.00 14.38 5.86
C ALA A 125 0.93 14.59 7.08
N ASN A 126 1.39 15.82 7.32
CA ASN A 126 2.15 16.18 8.51
C ASN A 126 1.33 15.93 9.79
N LEU A 127 0.11 16.47 9.83
CA LEU A 127 -0.82 16.30 10.95
C LEU A 127 -1.10 14.81 11.25
N LEU A 128 -1.26 13.99 10.21
CA LEU A 128 -1.42 12.54 10.38
C LEU A 128 -0.13 11.88 10.88
N ALA A 129 1.05 12.35 10.43
CA ALA A 129 2.33 11.84 10.90
C ALA A 129 2.53 12.12 12.40
N GLU A 130 2.20 13.32 12.87
CA GLU A 130 2.17 13.63 14.31
C GLU A 130 1.18 12.72 15.05
N TYR A 131 0.00 12.49 14.49
CA TYR A 131 -1.01 11.63 15.11
C TYR A 131 -0.47 10.22 15.36
N PHE A 132 0.09 9.54 14.37
CA PHE A 132 0.59 8.17 14.59
C PHE A 132 2.02 8.14 15.14
N GLY A 133 2.79 9.20 15.00
CA GLY A 133 4.20 9.30 15.40
C GLY A 133 4.45 9.75 16.83
N GLY A 134 3.41 9.80 17.69
CA GLY A 134 3.58 10.18 19.09
C GLY A 134 3.70 11.68 19.32
N GLY A 135 3.19 12.51 18.42
CA GLY A 135 3.08 13.96 18.54
C GLY A 135 4.18 14.74 17.82
N THR A 136 4.96 14.08 16.94
CA THR A 136 5.96 14.77 16.11
C THR A 136 6.00 14.19 14.69
N ILE A 137 6.36 15.01 13.70
CA ILE A 137 6.53 14.58 12.31
C ILE A 137 7.69 13.57 12.21
N GLU A 138 8.79 13.80 12.93
CA GLU A 138 9.94 12.89 12.96
C GLU A 138 9.57 11.51 13.51
N GLY A 139 8.76 11.47 14.57
CA GLY A 139 8.20 10.23 15.11
C GLY A 139 7.33 9.50 14.08
N GLY A 140 6.57 10.26 13.28
CA GLY A 140 5.80 9.74 12.16
C GLY A 140 6.69 9.13 11.08
N VAL A 141 7.73 9.84 10.66
CA VAL A 141 8.72 9.33 9.68
C VAL A 141 9.43 8.09 10.20
N ALA A 142 9.81 8.07 11.48
CA ALA A 142 10.39 6.89 12.10
C ALA A 142 9.43 5.68 12.07
N ALA A 143 8.13 5.90 12.33
CA ALA A 143 7.11 4.87 12.24
C ALA A 143 6.91 4.37 10.80
N MET A 144 6.98 5.25 9.78
CA MET A 144 6.94 4.88 8.37
C MET A 144 8.10 3.94 8.02
N ASN A 145 9.33 4.28 8.39
CA ASN A 145 10.50 3.46 8.13
C ASN A 145 10.51 2.16 8.94
N ALA A 146 9.99 2.16 10.16
CA ALA A 146 9.77 0.93 10.92
C ALA A 146 8.76 0.01 10.23
N GLN A 147 7.71 0.56 9.62
CA GLN A 147 6.74 -0.24 8.85
C GLN A 147 7.36 -0.79 7.55
N VAL A 148 8.24 -0.04 6.86
CA VAL A 148 9.02 -0.53 5.72
C VAL A 148 9.82 -1.78 6.11
N GLN A 149 10.56 -1.71 7.23
CA GLN A 149 11.33 -2.84 7.75
C GLN A 149 10.42 -4.01 8.15
N ALA A 150 9.29 -3.72 8.81
CA ALA A 150 8.33 -4.74 9.20
C ALA A 150 7.68 -5.46 8.00
N LEU A 151 7.61 -4.82 6.84
CA LEU A 151 7.16 -5.40 5.58
C LEU A 151 8.28 -6.13 4.82
N GLY A 152 9.53 -6.06 5.30
CA GLY A 152 10.68 -6.66 4.62
C GLY A 152 11.03 -5.97 3.29
N LEU A 153 10.76 -4.67 3.17
CA LEU A 153 11.02 -3.89 1.95
C LEU A 153 12.44 -3.32 1.98
N GLU A 154 13.18 -3.50 0.90
CA GLU A 154 14.61 -3.19 0.84
C GLU A 154 14.94 -1.93 0.05
N HIS A 155 14.00 -1.46 -0.80
CA HIS A 155 14.20 -0.34 -1.73
C HIS A 155 13.34 0.88 -1.35
N THR A 156 13.08 1.10 -0.06
CA THR A 156 12.25 2.22 0.41
C THR A 156 12.84 2.88 1.64
N HIS A 157 12.96 4.21 1.58
CA HIS A 157 13.21 5.06 2.72
C HIS A 157 12.40 6.35 2.63
N PHE A 158 11.69 6.68 3.69
CA PHE A 158 10.90 7.90 3.78
C PHE A 158 11.63 8.94 4.64
N ALA A 159 11.79 10.15 4.10
CA ALA A 159 12.30 11.31 4.83
C ALA A 159 11.20 12.27 5.27
N ASN A 160 9.98 12.10 4.75
CA ASN A 160 8.82 12.91 5.10
C ASN A 160 7.50 12.16 4.81
N PRO A 161 6.35 12.60 5.38
CA PRO A 161 5.08 11.87 5.24
C PRO A 161 4.30 12.22 3.97
N HIS A 162 4.76 13.16 3.16
CA HIS A 162 3.96 13.72 2.05
C HIS A 162 4.55 13.50 0.65
N GLY A 163 5.85 13.23 0.52
CA GLY A 163 6.49 12.90 -0.74
C GLY A 163 7.15 14.08 -1.48
N ILE A 164 7.42 15.20 -0.81
CA ILE A 164 8.33 16.22 -1.38
C ILE A 164 9.71 15.55 -1.53
N SER A 165 10.29 15.63 -2.74
CA SER A 165 11.53 14.94 -3.06
C SER A 165 12.70 15.47 -2.24
N GLY A 166 13.52 14.56 -1.74
CA GLY A 166 14.77 14.76 -1.04
C GLY A 166 15.73 13.63 -1.39
N ASN A 167 17.02 13.78 -1.15
CA ASN A 167 18.04 12.82 -1.57
C ASN A 167 17.86 11.43 -0.96
N ASP A 168 17.26 11.35 0.21
CA ASP A 168 17.02 10.14 1.00
C ASP A 168 15.53 9.72 1.04
N HIS A 169 14.70 10.27 0.13
CA HIS A 169 13.27 9.96 0.02
C HIS A 169 13.00 9.19 -1.27
N TYR A 170 12.97 7.88 -1.19
CA TYR A 170 12.81 6.98 -2.33
C TYR A 170 11.95 5.76 -2.02
N THR A 171 11.48 5.11 -3.06
CA THR A 171 10.80 3.80 -3.02
C THR A 171 10.99 3.11 -4.37
N SER A 172 10.59 1.84 -4.46
CA SER A 172 10.48 1.13 -5.72
C SER A 172 9.02 0.85 -6.10
N CYS A 173 8.76 0.47 -7.34
CA CYS A 173 7.41 0.08 -7.77
C CYS A 173 6.91 -1.16 -7.03
N TYR A 174 7.80 -2.13 -6.78
CA TYR A 174 7.46 -3.32 -6.00
C TYR A 174 7.12 -2.98 -4.55
N ASP A 175 8.00 -2.23 -3.88
CA ASP A 175 7.79 -1.85 -2.48
C ASP A 175 6.50 -1.04 -2.32
N MET A 176 6.24 -0.09 -3.22
CA MET A 176 5.00 0.70 -3.19
C MET A 176 3.76 -0.17 -3.41
N ALA A 177 3.84 -1.19 -4.26
CA ALA A 177 2.75 -2.14 -4.44
C ALA A 177 2.48 -2.94 -3.16
N GLN A 178 3.52 -3.41 -2.46
CA GLN A 178 3.39 -4.10 -1.17
C GLN A 178 2.89 -3.15 -0.06
N ILE A 179 3.31 -1.89 -0.07
CA ILE A 179 2.80 -0.85 0.85
C ILE A 179 1.29 -0.65 0.64
N LEU A 180 0.81 -0.51 -0.62
CA LEU A 180 -0.62 -0.41 -0.87
C LEU A 180 -1.36 -1.69 -0.45
N ARG A 181 -0.81 -2.86 -0.77
CA ARG A 181 -1.38 -4.15 -0.37
C ARG A 181 -1.54 -4.25 1.15
N TRP A 182 -0.53 -3.87 1.91
CA TRP A 182 -0.60 -3.78 3.37
C TRP A 182 -1.62 -2.73 3.83
N ALA A 183 -1.62 -1.54 3.23
CA ALA A 183 -2.53 -0.46 3.62
C ALA A 183 -4.01 -0.88 3.43
N LEU A 184 -4.34 -1.63 2.37
CA LEU A 184 -5.67 -2.17 2.13
C LEU A 184 -6.17 -3.12 3.24
N THR A 185 -5.27 -3.70 4.02
CA THR A 185 -5.65 -4.51 5.20
C THR A 185 -5.97 -3.66 6.44
N GLN A 186 -5.67 -2.36 6.42
CA GLN A 186 -5.90 -1.49 7.58
C GLN A 186 -7.37 -1.06 7.65
N PRO A 187 -8.00 -1.10 8.84
CA PRO A 187 -9.42 -0.78 8.99
C PRO A 187 -9.76 0.60 8.42
N GLY A 188 -10.68 0.64 7.45
CA GLY A 188 -11.19 1.87 6.83
C GLY A 188 -10.31 2.48 5.74
N PHE A 189 -9.09 2.00 5.53
CA PHE A 189 -8.22 2.54 4.47
C PHE A 189 -8.86 2.44 3.09
N GLU A 190 -9.39 1.27 2.72
CA GLU A 190 -10.00 1.08 1.40
C GLU A 190 -11.17 2.04 1.16
N THR A 191 -12.00 2.31 2.19
CA THR A 191 -13.10 3.28 2.10
C THR A 191 -12.60 4.69 1.74
N ILE A 192 -11.48 5.13 2.32
CA ILE A 192 -10.88 6.44 2.03
C ILE A 192 -10.24 6.40 0.65
N PHE A 193 -9.49 5.36 0.33
CA PHE A 193 -8.72 5.20 -0.91
C PHE A 193 -9.61 5.13 -2.15
N THR A 194 -10.77 4.48 -2.03
CA THR A 194 -11.71 4.29 -3.13
C THR A 194 -12.73 5.41 -3.27
N ARG A 195 -12.78 6.38 -2.35
CA ARG A 195 -13.78 7.46 -2.42
C ARG A 195 -13.67 8.24 -3.71
N LEU A 196 -14.79 8.41 -4.39
CA LEU A 196 -14.90 9.14 -5.65
C LEU A 196 -15.63 10.47 -5.47
N GLU A 197 -16.64 10.49 -4.59
CA GLU A 197 -17.47 11.66 -4.36
C GLU A 197 -16.69 12.78 -3.69
N MET A 198 -17.11 14.00 -3.98
CA MET A 198 -16.60 15.19 -3.30
C MET A 198 -16.75 15.04 -1.79
N TYR A 199 -15.70 15.37 -1.06
CA TYR A 199 -15.71 15.43 0.39
C TYR A 199 -15.86 16.86 0.87
N THR A 200 -16.68 17.06 1.90
CA THR A 200 -16.94 18.38 2.49
C THR A 200 -16.42 18.41 3.92
N MET A 201 -15.46 19.27 4.19
CA MET A 201 -14.95 19.57 5.53
C MET A 201 -15.66 20.79 6.08
N ALA A 202 -16.31 20.65 7.23
CA ALA A 202 -17.01 21.73 7.89
C ALA A 202 -16.05 22.84 8.39
N PRO A 203 -16.58 24.05 8.71
CA PRO A 203 -15.81 25.06 9.43
C PRO A 203 -15.24 24.53 10.74
N THR A 204 -14.06 25.01 11.10
CA THR A 204 -13.36 24.66 12.35
C THR A 204 -13.32 25.82 13.33
N ASN A 205 -12.69 25.63 14.50
CA ASN A 205 -12.49 26.68 15.49
C ASN A 205 -11.67 27.88 14.98
N VAL A 206 -10.79 27.67 13.98
CA VAL A 206 -9.91 28.71 13.42
C VAL A 206 -10.39 29.19 12.07
N GLN A 207 -10.99 28.32 11.24
CA GLN A 207 -11.41 28.65 9.89
C GLN A 207 -12.93 28.56 9.73
N PRO A 208 -13.63 29.70 9.51
CA PRO A 208 -15.09 29.74 9.40
C PRO A 208 -15.60 29.36 7.98
N VAL A 209 -14.76 28.72 7.16
CA VAL A 209 -15.07 28.42 5.75
C VAL A 209 -15.15 26.92 5.53
N THR A 210 -16.22 26.46 4.87
CA THR A 210 -16.34 25.09 4.40
C THR A 210 -15.34 24.83 3.27
N ARG A 211 -14.64 23.71 3.34
CA ARG A 211 -13.66 23.25 2.35
C ARG A 211 -14.20 22.05 1.58
N TYR A 212 -13.95 22.01 0.28
CA TYR A 212 -14.43 20.96 -0.62
C TYR A 212 -13.26 20.29 -1.32
N PHE A 213 -13.19 18.96 -1.22
CA PHE A 213 -12.13 18.17 -1.85
C PHE A 213 -12.73 17.29 -2.93
N SER A 214 -12.26 17.47 -4.17
CA SER A 214 -12.73 16.71 -5.32
C SER A 214 -11.62 15.81 -5.86
N GLN A 215 -12.02 14.65 -6.40
CA GLN A 215 -11.10 13.71 -7.02
C GLN A 215 -10.31 14.35 -8.16
N GLN A 216 -8.97 14.20 -8.12
CA GLN A 216 -8.04 14.79 -9.08
C GLN A 216 -7.63 13.82 -10.20
N ASP A 217 -7.79 12.51 -9.98
CA ASP A 217 -7.37 11.50 -10.94
C ASP A 217 -8.37 11.36 -12.09
N LYS A 218 -7.92 11.77 -13.29
CA LYS A 218 -8.75 11.72 -14.50
C LYS A 218 -9.07 10.29 -14.95
N MET A 219 -8.33 9.28 -14.51
CA MET A 219 -8.66 7.89 -14.84
C MET A 219 -9.86 7.35 -14.05
N ARG A 220 -10.25 8.04 -12.97
CA ARG A 220 -11.42 7.69 -12.16
C ARG A 220 -12.68 8.49 -12.48
N LEU A 221 -12.57 9.55 -13.29
CA LEU A 221 -13.69 10.45 -13.61
C LEU A 221 -14.36 10.01 -14.91
N SER A 222 -15.61 9.56 -14.85
CA SER A 222 -16.36 8.94 -15.98
C SER A 222 -16.49 9.86 -17.20
N TYR A 223 -16.43 11.17 -17.01
CA TYR A 223 -16.47 12.15 -18.11
C TYR A 223 -15.10 12.42 -18.76
N SER A 224 -14.03 11.82 -18.21
CA SER A 224 -12.68 11.98 -18.73
C SER A 224 -12.42 11.00 -19.87
N ARG A 225 -11.74 11.45 -20.92
CA ARG A 225 -11.27 10.57 -22.00
C ARG A 225 -10.28 9.48 -21.53
N TYR A 226 -9.72 9.66 -20.34
CA TYR A 226 -8.77 8.70 -19.73
C TYR A 226 -9.44 7.73 -18.77
N TYR A 227 -10.76 7.80 -18.64
CA TYR A 227 -11.50 6.96 -17.70
C TYR A 227 -11.23 5.46 -17.90
N ILE A 228 -10.92 4.77 -16.81
CA ILE A 228 -10.72 3.31 -16.74
C ILE A 228 -11.68 2.76 -15.68
N PRO A 229 -12.77 2.08 -16.07
CA PRO A 229 -13.81 1.60 -15.15
C PRO A 229 -13.30 0.66 -14.07
N ALA A 230 -12.23 -0.09 -14.35
CA ALA A 230 -11.64 -1.03 -13.42
C ALA A 230 -10.96 -0.37 -12.20
N ILE A 231 -10.53 0.90 -12.30
CA ILE A 231 -9.82 1.57 -11.19
C ILE A 231 -10.79 1.94 -10.07
N ARG A 232 -10.63 1.28 -8.93
CA ARG A 232 -11.42 1.50 -7.72
C ARG A 232 -10.87 2.62 -6.85
N GLY A 233 -9.56 2.66 -6.67
CA GLY A 233 -8.87 3.65 -5.87
C GLY A 233 -7.51 3.98 -6.46
N SER A 234 -7.00 5.20 -6.20
CA SER A 234 -5.70 5.60 -6.74
C SER A 234 -5.07 6.76 -5.97
N LYS A 235 -3.74 6.85 -6.04
CA LYS A 235 -2.98 8.02 -5.63
C LYS A 235 -2.05 8.46 -6.75
N ILE A 236 -2.14 9.73 -7.10
CA ILE A 236 -1.27 10.38 -8.07
C ILE A 236 -0.14 11.12 -7.36
N GLY A 237 1.03 11.19 -7.99
CA GLY A 237 2.17 11.96 -7.52
C GLY A 237 2.83 12.74 -8.67
N TYR A 238 3.41 13.88 -8.32
CA TYR A 238 4.25 14.68 -9.21
C TYR A 238 5.18 15.57 -8.39
N THR A 239 6.42 15.56 -8.76
CA THR A 239 7.40 16.62 -8.49
C THR A 239 8.30 16.77 -9.73
N ASN A 240 9.05 17.85 -9.84
CA ASN A 240 9.95 18.02 -10.98
C ASN A 240 11.01 16.92 -11.09
N ILE A 241 11.41 16.32 -9.96
CA ILE A 241 12.41 15.24 -9.91
C ILE A 241 11.73 13.88 -10.12
N ALA A 242 10.64 13.61 -9.40
CA ALA A 242 9.91 12.35 -9.49
C ALA A 242 9.17 12.14 -10.82
N ARG A 243 8.96 13.22 -11.59
CA ARG A 243 8.03 13.20 -12.72
C ARG A 243 6.66 12.70 -12.27
N TYR A 244 5.94 11.95 -13.10
CA TYR A 244 4.60 11.45 -12.74
C TYR A 244 4.72 10.04 -12.17
N SER A 245 4.21 9.86 -10.96
CA SER A 245 4.04 8.57 -10.29
C SER A 245 2.56 8.27 -10.08
N TYR A 246 2.24 6.99 -10.00
CA TYR A 246 0.88 6.51 -9.86
C TYR A 246 0.83 5.17 -9.13
N VAL A 247 -0.17 5.00 -8.28
CA VAL A 247 -0.49 3.71 -7.68
C VAL A 247 -2.01 3.55 -7.64
N CYS A 248 -2.53 2.39 -8.03
CA CYS A 248 -3.96 2.12 -7.98
C CYS A 248 -4.29 0.69 -7.57
N LEU A 249 -5.51 0.55 -7.03
CA LEU A 249 -6.25 -0.69 -6.94
C LEU A 249 -7.21 -0.73 -8.13
N ALA A 250 -7.14 -1.78 -8.93
CA ALA A 250 -8.05 -2.03 -10.04
C ALA A 250 -8.77 -3.37 -9.83
N GLU A 251 -10.03 -3.45 -10.25
CA GLU A 251 -10.83 -4.66 -10.09
C GLU A 251 -11.71 -4.88 -11.33
N GLN A 252 -11.65 -6.10 -11.88
CA GLN A 252 -12.48 -6.54 -13.00
C GLN A 252 -12.80 -8.03 -12.86
N ASN A 253 -14.07 -8.39 -12.97
CA ASN A 253 -14.55 -9.79 -12.91
C ASN A 253 -14.08 -10.56 -11.64
N GLY A 254 -13.95 -9.88 -10.53
CA GLY A 254 -13.48 -10.45 -9.27
C GLY A 254 -11.96 -10.57 -9.12
N VAL A 255 -11.19 -10.21 -10.15
CA VAL A 255 -9.72 -10.11 -10.09
C VAL A 255 -9.34 -8.73 -9.59
N ARG A 256 -8.53 -8.67 -8.53
CA ARG A 256 -8.05 -7.43 -7.90
C ARG A 256 -6.55 -7.26 -8.14
N LEU A 257 -6.16 -6.16 -8.75
CA LEU A 257 -4.78 -5.86 -9.11
C LEU A 257 -4.31 -4.56 -8.46
N ILE A 258 -3.05 -4.53 -8.05
CA ILE A 258 -2.35 -3.29 -7.72
C ILE A 258 -1.39 -3.00 -8.87
N CYS A 259 -1.49 -1.78 -9.42
CA CYS A 259 -0.60 -1.31 -10.47
C CYS A 259 0.13 -0.05 -9.99
N VAL A 260 1.45 -0.07 -10.09
CA VAL A 260 2.34 1.06 -9.77
C VAL A 260 3.12 1.44 -11.01
N THR A 261 3.19 2.74 -11.30
CA THR A 261 4.10 3.31 -12.31
C THR A 261 4.86 4.49 -11.71
N MET A 262 6.14 4.59 -12.00
CA MET A 262 6.97 5.68 -11.51
C MET A 262 7.81 6.28 -12.64
N GLN A 263 8.09 7.58 -12.49
CA GLN A 263 8.94 8.35 -13.40
C GLN A 263 8.45 8.35 -14.86
N SER A 264 7.13 8.51 -15.07
CA SER A 264 6.58 8.80 -16.41
C SER A 264 6.90 10.24 -16.77
N GLU A 265 7.44 10.51 -17.96
CA GLU A 265 7.87 11.86 -18.34
C GLU A 265 6.70 12.84 -18.46
N MET A 266 5.60 12.41 -19.07
CA MET A 266 4.44 13.25 -19.31
C MET A 266 3.18 12.73 -18.60
N LYS A 267 2.30 13.66 -18.23
CA LYS A 267 1.01 13.33 -17.61
C LYS A 267 0.14 12.43 -18.49
N THR A 268 0.20 12.64 -19.82
CA THR A 268 -0.55 11.83 -20.80
C THR A 268 -0.01 10.42 -20.91
N ASP A 269 1.29 10.25 -20.80
CA ASP A 269 1.97 8.96 -20.92
C ASP A 269 1.58 8.09 -19.73
N LYS A 270 1.62 8.62 -18.53
CA LYS A 270 1.11 7.93 -17.34
C LYS A 270 -0.29 7.33 -17.57
N TYR A 271 -1.21 8.09 -18.18
CA TYR A 271 -2.57 7.60 -18.43
C TYR A 271 -2.62 6.47 -19.46
N ASN A 272 -1.83 6.59 -20.52
CA ASN A 272 -1.76 5.58 -21.58
C ASN A 272 -1.06 4.32 -21.07
N ASP A 273 0.03 4.47 -20.32
CA ASP A 273 0.82 3.37 -19.80
C ASP A 273 0.02 2.57 -18.77
N VAL A 274 -0.67 3.23 -17.82
CA VAL A 274 -1.54 2.53 -16.87
C VAL A 274 -2.65 1.77 -17.57
N ARG A 275 -3.27 2.34 -18.62
CA ARG A 275 -4.25 1.63 -19.44
C ARG A 275 -3.65 0.38 -20.08
N THR A 276 -2.52 0.54 -20.76
CA THR A 276 -1.82 -0.57 -21.43
C THR A 276 -1.49 -1.70 -20.44
N LEU A 277 -1.03 -1.34 -19.24
CA LEU A 277 -0.69 -2.29 -18.19
C LEU A 277 -1.91 -3.04 -17.66
N LEU A 278 -3.00 -2.32 -17.36
CA LEU A 278 -4.22 -2.94 -16.86
C LEU A 278 -4.92 -3.80 -17.94
N ASP A 279 -4.99 -3.31 -19.17
CA ASP A 279 -5.54 -4.09 -20.30
C ASP A 279 -4.73 -5.38 -20.53
N TYR A 280 -3.39 -5.31 -20.47
CA TYR A 280 -2.52 -6.47 -20.54
C TYR A 280 -2.79 -7.47 -19.41
N ALA A 281 -2.86 -7.00 -18.17
CA ALA A 281 -3.02 -7.86 -17.02
C ALA A 281 -4.41 -8.53 -17.00
N PHE A 282 -5.50 -7.77 -17.18
CA PHE A 282 -6.85 -8.32 -17.21
C PHE A 282 -7.15 -9.22 -18.41
N ALA A 283 -6.42 -9.07 -19.52
CA ALA A 283 -6.51 -10.00 -20.65
C ALA A 283 -5.84 -11.35 -20.38
N ARG A 284 -4.86 -11.41 -19.48
CA ARG A 284 -4.07 -12.62 -19.20
C ARG A 284 -4.47 -13.33 -17.91
N TYR A 285 -5.05 -12.61 -16.96
CA TYR A 285 -5.38 -13.09 -15.63
C TYR A 285 -6.87 -12.88 -15.40
N THR A 286 -7.65 -13.91 -15.74
CA THR A 286 -9.12 -13.80 -15.82
C THR A 286 -9.84 -14.40 -14.62
N GLY A 287 -9.17 -15.15 -13.78
CA GLY A 287 -9.77 -15.78 -12.60
C GLY A 287 -8.78 -16.48 -11.70
N TYR A 288 -9.22 -16.71 -10.47
CA TYR A 288 -8.42 -17.42 -9.47
C TYR A 288 -8.61 -18.93 -9.61
N THR A 289 -7.53 -19.66 -9.31
CA THR A 289 -7.49 -21.12 -9.20
C THR A 289 -7.23 -21.52 -7.76
N ASP A 290 -8.09 -22.34 -7.18
CA ASP A 290 -7.90 -22.89 -5.86
C ASP A 290 -6.99 -24.13 -5.94
N LEU A 291 -5.84 -24.07 -5.27
CA LEU A 291 -4.95 -25.20 -5.07
C LEU A 291 -5.23 -25.78 -3.66
N PRO A 292 -5.80 -26.99 -3.57
CA PRO A 292 -6.07 -27.61 -2.28
C PRO A 292 -4.76 -27.88 -1.52
N SER A 293 -4.85 -27.96 -0.19
CA SER A 293 -3.73 -28.44 0.64
C SER A 293 -3.15 -29.73 0.08
N GLN A 294 -1.85 -29.78 -0.07
CA GLN A 294 -1.11 -30.99 -0.48
C GLN A 294 -0.66 -31.82 0.73
N GLY A 295 -1.08 -31.43 1.93
CA GLY A 295 -0.71 -32.08 3.17
C GLY A 295 0.75 -31.84 3.59
N LEU A 296 1.39 -30.80 3.02
CA LEU A 296 2.74 -30.41 3.43
C LEU A 296 2.73 -29.98 4.88
N THR A 297 3.64 -30.55 5.69
CA THR A 297 3.75 -30.23 7.11
C THR A 297 5.18 -29.91 7.49
N GLY A 298 5.36 -29.03 8.46
CA GLY A 298 6.65 -28.72 9.04
C GLY A 298 6.52 -28.34 10.51
N GLU A 299 7.62 -28.40 11.26
CA GLU A 299 7.66 -28.01 12.66
C GLU A 299 8.43 -26.71 12.84
N VAL A 300 7.89 -25.81 13.67
CA VAL A 300 8.53 -24.55 14.06
C VAL A 300 8.75 -24.54 15.57
N GLU A 301 9.96 -24.23 16.00
CA GLU A 301 10.27 -24.02 17.41
C GLU A 301 9.75 -22.66 17.86
N VAL A 302 8.87 -22.64 18.86
CA VAL A 302 8.36 -21.41 19.47
C VAL A 302 9.24 -21.05 20.65
N VAL A 303 9.89 -19.88 20.60
CA VAL A 303 10.77 -19.37 21.65
C VAL A 303 10.21 -18.10 22.27
N GLY A 304 10.40 -17.92 23.57
CA GLY A 304 10.00 -16.72 24.30
C GLY A 304 11.17 -16.18 25.14
N GLY A 305 10.96 -15.07 25.86
CA GLY A 305 12.01 -14.37 26.62
C GLY A 305 12.77 -15.20 27.67
N GLY A 306 12.38 -16.46 27.90
CA GLY A 306 13.02 -17.41 28.82
C GLY A 306 13.48 -18.72 28.17
N GLY A 307 13.44 -18.84 26.84
CA GLY A 307 13.84 -20.07 26.12
C GLY A 307 12.72 -20.68 25.27
N THR A 308 12.88 -21.96 24.89
CA THR A 308 11.92 -22.68 24.05
C THR A 308 10.61 -22.94 24.81
N LEU A 309 9.49 -22.48 24.24
CA LEU A 309 8.13 -22.70 24.75
C LEU A 309 7.52 -24.02 24.25
N GLY A 310 8.02 -24.55 23.13
CA GLY A 310 7.55 -25.78 22.51
C GLY A 310 7.74 -25.79 21.00
N LYS A 311 7.20 -26.80 20.34
CA LYS A 311 7.12 -26.90 18.89
C LYS A 311 5.67 -26.87 18.42
N VAL A 312 5.42 -26.26 17.26
CA VAL A 312 4.12 -26.22 16.61
C VAL A 312 4.25 -26.85 15.23
N THR A 313 3.36 -27.78 14.92
CA THR A 313 3.22 -28.32 13.57
C THR A 313 2.37 -27.39 12.74
N VAL A 314 2.89 -26.96 11.61
CA VAL A 314 2.19 -26.16 10.61
C VAL A 314 1.87 -27.06 9.42
N THR A 315 0.64 -26.98 8.94
CA THR A 315 0.19 -27.67 7.71
C THR A 315 -0.23 -26.63 6.69
N ASP A 316 0.11 -26.84 5.42
CA ASP A 316 -0.31 -25.93 4.36
C ASP A 316 -1.85 -25.90 4.26
N PRO A 317 -2.46 -24.70 4.24
CA PRO A 317 -3.92 -24.56 4.20
C PRO A 317 -4.51 -24.75 2.79
N GLY A 318 -3.65 -25.00 1.77
CA GLY A 318 -3.98 -24.73 0.39
C GLY A 318 -3.84 -23.25 0.04
N VAL A 319 -3.85 -22.94 -1.24
CA VAL A 319 -3.65 -21.57 -1.72
C VAL A 319 -4.57 -21.27 -2.89
N ARG A 320 -5.03 -20.03 -2.95
CA ARG A 320 -5.79 -19.48 -4.08
C ARG A 320 -4.88 -18.56 -4.87
N LEU A 321 -4.66 -18.85 -6.14
CA LEU A 321 -3.74 -18.13 -7.01
C LEU A 321 -4.42 -17.54 -8.23
N LEU A 322 -3.90 -16.41 -8.66
CA LEU A 322 -4.22 -15.82 -9.94
C LEU A 322 -3.20 -16.36 -10.98
N LEU A 323 -3.64 -17.29 -11.81
CA LEU A 323 -2.79 -17.88 -12.85
C LEU A 323 -3.04 -17.22 -14.20
N ALA A 324 -1.99 -17.14 -15.03
CA ALA A 324 -2.13 -16.68 -16.41
C ALA A 324 -2.96 -17.67 -17.23
N ASP A 325 -3.68 -17.17 -18.22
CA ASP A 325 -4.45 -18.02 -19.14
C ASP A 325 -3.55 -19.09 -19.77
N GLY A 326 -4.02 -20.34 -19.72
CA GLY A 326 -3.28 -21.52 -20.20
C GLY A 326 -2.38 -22.18 -19.15
N VAL A 327 -2.16 -21.55 -17.99
CA VAL A 327 -1.47 -22.16 -16.84
C VAL A 327 -2.51 -22.87 -15.97
N THR A 328 -2.24 -24.11 -15.61
CA THR A 328 -3.12 -24.94 -14.80
C THR A 328 -2.53 -25.21 -13.42
N ALA A 329 -3.33 -25.72 -12.51
CA ALA A 329 -2.85 -26.16 -11.19
C ALA A 329 -1.73 -27.22 -11.28
N GLY A 330 -1.68 -28.01 -12.36
CA GLY A 330 -0.62 -29.00 -12.58
C GLY A 330 0.73 -28.42 -12.97
N ASP A 331 0.77 -27.16 -13.39
CA ASP A 331 1.98 -26.44 -13.78
C ASP A 331 2.58 -25.67 -12.58
N VAL A 332 1.98 -25.79 -11.38
CA VAL A 332 2.38 -25.08 -10.16
C VAL A 332 2.88 -26.08 -9.13
N SER A 333 4.09 -25.87 -8.63
CA SER A 333 4.60 -26.60 -7.46
C SER A 333 4.43 -25.76 -6.20
N VAL A 334 3.99 -26.40 -5.11
CA VAL A 334 3.84 -25.73 -3.80
C VAL A 334 4.89 -26.31 -2.86
N SER A 335 5.66 -25.45 -2.21
CA SER A 335 6.58 -25.81 -1.12
C SER A 335 6.21 -25.05 0.15
N LEU A 336 6.44 -25.67 1.30
CA LEU A 336 6.23 -25.06 2.60
C LEU A 336 7.59 -24.70 3.20
N GLU A 337 7.91 -23.44 3.26
CA GLU A 337 9.09 -22.90 3.94
C GLU A 337 8.70 -22.32 5.28
N LEU A 338 9.36 -22.77 6.34
CA LEU A 338 9.09 -22.37 7.70
C LEU A 338 10.38 -21.84 8.34
N PRO A 339 10.29 -20.78 9.17
CA PRO A 339 11.44 -20.35 9.95
C PRO A 339 11.85 -21.42 10.95
N GLU A 340 13.14 -21.58 11.21
CA GLU A 340 13.63 -22.53 12.23
C GLU A 340 13.06 -22.21 13.63
N ARG A 341 12.90 -20.93 13.92
CA ARG A 341 12.42 -20.42 15.21
C ARG A 341 11.39 -19.31 15.02
N TYR A 342 10.38 -19.34 15.85
CA TYR A 342 9.35 -18.31 15.93
C TYR A 342 9.36 -17.66 17.32
N VAL A 343 9.50 -16.32 17.34
CA VAL A 343 9.37 -15.51 18.57
C VAL A 343 8.00 -14.83 18.54
N PRO A 344 7.06 -15.19 19.44
CA PRO A 344 5.82 -14.46 19.55
C PRO A 344 6.11 -13.03 20.02
N VAL A 345 6.07 -12.05 19.14
CA VAL A 345 6.07 -10.63 19.52
C VAL A 345 4.68 -10.28 20.01
N SER A 346 4.60 -9.67 21.17
CA SER A 346 3.37 -9.41 21.91
C SER A 346 2.24 -8.87 21.02
N TYR A 347 1.16 -9.62 20.98
CA TYR A 347 -0.25 -9.27 20.87
C TYR A 347 -0.90 -8.97 19.53
N THR A 348 -0.29 -8.77 18.37
CA THR A 348 -1.14 -8.47 17.20
C THR A 348 -0.82 -9.10 15.86
N HIS A 349 0.35 -9.62 15.58
CA HIS A 349 0.62 -10.20 14.26
C HIS A 349 1.58 -11.40 14.32
N LEU A 350 1.03 -12.59 14.18
CA LEU A 350 1.78 -13.77 13.74
C LEU A 350 2.02 -13.63 12.23
N ARG A 351 3.25 -13.35 11.83
CA ARG A 351 3.68 -13.55 10.44
C ARG A 351 4.29 -14.93 10.33
N ALA A 352 3.73 -15.79 9.49
CA ALA A 352 4.46 -16.90 8.96
C ALA A 352 5.27 -16.38 7.76
N HIS A 353 6.56 -16.62 7.76
CA HIS A 353 7.41 -16.39 6.61
C HIS A 353 7.17 -17.52 5.59
N GLU A 354 6.81 -17.13 4.41
CA GLU A 354 7.04 -17.71 3.10
C GLU A 354 6.57 -19.14 2.80
N THR A 355 5.51 -19.20 1.97
CA THR A 355 5.35 -20.34 1.06
C THR A 355 5.92 -19.90 -0.27
N THR A 356 7.00 -20.53 -0.74
CA THR A 356 7.59 -20.23 -2.03
C THR A 356 6.86 -21.04 -3.11
N LEU A 357 6.37 -20.36 -4.13
CA LEU A 357 5.75 -20.97 -5.30
C LEU A 357 6.74 -20.96 -6.45
N HIS A 358 7.03 -22.12 -7.01
CA HIS A 358 7.80 -22.26 -8.24
C HIS A 358 6.86 -22.65 -9.38
N LEU A 359 6.87 -21.88 -10.45
CA LEU A 359 6.36 -22.32 -11.75
C LEU A 359 7.42 -23.24 -12.37
N VAL A 360 7.05 -24.44 -12.74
CA VAL A 360 7.92 -25.43 -13.40
C VAL A 360 7.96 -25.15 -14.89
#